data_1f896dc27441e49597db7f405f463027
#
_entry.id   1f896dc27441e49597db7f405f463027
#
_cell.length_a   1.000
_cell.length_b   1.000
_cell.length_c   1.000
_cell.angle_alpha   90.00
_cell.angle_beta   90.00
_cell.angle_gamma   90.00
#
_symmetry.space_group_name_H-M   'P 1'
#
loop_
_entity.id
_entity.type
_entity.pdbx_description
1 polymer ?
#
loop_
_entity_poly.entity_id
_entity_poly.type
_entity_poly.pdbx_seq_one_letter_code
_entity_poly.pdbx_strand_id
1 'polypeptide(L)'
;GNILLEQENIEITESNCSGHAETSLMIKASKKYSKDFLWNCTLYSTAEPCAMCAGAIYWGNVGKVVYGISEKRLLELTGDDEQNPTFDLPCREVFARGQKDIKVEGPFPEVENEVVEVHKDYWNK
;
A
#
# COMPACT_ATOMS: atom_id res chain seq x y z
N GLY A 1 3.71 16.72 -9.05
CA GLY A 1 3.28 16.00 -10.22
C GLY A 1 1.79 15.80 -10.33
N ASN A 2 1.39 15.25 -11.42
CA ASN A 2 -0.02 14.98 -11.68
C ASN A 2 -0.45 13.67 -11.05
N ILE A 3 -1.69 13.61 -10.56
CA ILE A 3 -2.31 12.37 -10.13
C ILE A 3 -2.78 11.65 -11.39
N LEU A 4 -2.26 10.44 -11.62
CA LEU A 4 -2.58 9.66 -12.82
C LEU A 4 -3.71 8.66 -12.57
N LEU A 5 -3.75 8.04 -11.39
CA LEU A 5 -4.77 7.06 -11.00
C LEU A 5 -5.04 7.15 -9.51
N GLU A 6 -6.28 6.86 -9.13
CA GLU A 6 -6.69 6.72 -7.73
C GLU A 6 -7.48 5.42 -7.59
N GLN A 7 -7.41 4.81 -6.41
CA GLN A 7 -8.08 3.54 -6.16
C GLN A 7 -8.43 3.39 -4.69
N GLU A 8 -9.61 2.87 -4.44
CA GLU A 8 -10.06 2.49 -3.10
C GLU A 8 -9.99 0.97 -2.94
N ASN A 9 -10.02 0.51 -1.68
CA ASN A 9 -10.06 -0.91 -1.38
C ASN A 9 -11.40 -1.51 -1.85
N ILE A 10 -11.34 -2.60 -2.64
CA ILE A 10 -12.51 -3.28 -3.18
C ILE A 10 -12.63 -4.73 -2.67
N GLU A 11 -11.85 -5.09 -1.65
CA GLU A 11 -11.82 -6.45 -1.09
C GLU A 11 -13.21 -6.93 -0.67
N ILE A 12 -13.92 -6.10 0.09
CA ILE A 12 -15.26 -6.44 0.58
C ILE A 12 -16.30 -6.25 -0.51
N THR A 13 -16.24 -5.12 -1.21
CA THR A 13 -17.24 -4.74 -2.22
C THR A 13 -17.34 -5.78 -3.34
N GLU A 14 -16.22 -6.31 -3.80
CA GLU A 14 -16.17 -7.27 -4.91
C GLU A 14 -15.86 -8.69 -4.45
N SER A 15 -15.84 -8.95 -3.15
CA SER A 15 -15.48 -10.26 -2.58
C SER A 15 -14.16 -10.77 -3.14
N ASN A 16 -13.18 -9.88 -3.23
CA ASN A 16 -11.89 -10.14 -3.86
C ASN A 16 -10.77 -10.00 -2.83
N CYS A 17 -10.15 -11.12 -2.45
CA CYS A 17 -9.09 -11.12 -1.43
C CYS A 17 -7.88 -10.28 -1.81
N SER A 18 -7.65 -10.02 -3.09
CA SER A 18 -6.56 -9.17 -3.57
C SER A 18 -7.02 -7.73 -3.82
N GLY A 19 -8.23 -7.38 -3.41
CA GLY A 19 -8.84 -6.07 -3.68
C GLY A 19 -8.33 -4.92 -2.82
N HIS A 20 -7.12 -5.00 -2.27
CA HIS A 20 -6.48 -3.88 -1.60
C HIS A 20 -6.27 -2.75 -2.62
N ALA A 21 -6.32 -1.51 -2.13
CA ALA A 21 -6.22 -0.34 -3.01
C ALA A 21 -4.94 -0.36 -3.86
N GLU A 22 -3.80 -0.66 -3.24
CA GLU A 22 -2.50 -0.64 -3.93
C GLU A 22 -2.41 -1.71 -5.01
N THR A 23 -2.85 -2.94 -4.71
CA THR A 23 -2.86 -4.03 -5.70
C THR A 23 -3.82 -3.73 -6.84
N SER A 24 -5.01 -3.23 -6.52
CA SER A 24 -6.01 -2.86 -7.54
C SER A 24 -5.50 -1.73 -8.42
N LEU A 25 -4.81 -0.76 -7.82
CA LEU A 25 -4.18 0.34 -8.55
C LEU A 25 -3.12 -0.20 -9.52
N MET A 26 -2.28 -1.14 -9.07
CA MET A 26 -1.23 -1.71 -9.91
C MET A 26 -1.78 -2.52 -11.06
N ILE A 27 -2.90 -3.23 -10.86
CA ILE A 27 -3.57 -3.94 -11.94
C ILE A 27 -4.00 -2.95 -13.04
N LYS A 28 -4.60 -1.83 -12.65
CA LYS A 28 -5.01 -0.79 -13.60
C LYS A 28 -3.82 -0.11 -14.26
N ALA A 29 -2.82 0.26 -13.46
CA ALA A 29 -1.64 0.98 -13.96
C ALA A 29 -0.86 0.16 -14.97
N SER A 30 -0.66 -1.13 -14.70
CA SER A 30 0.11 -2.01 -15.58
C SER A 30 -0.58 -2.23 -16.94
N LYS A 31 -1.89 -2.05 -17.00
CA LYS A 31 -2.65 -2.13 -18.27
C LYS A 31 -2.56 -0.83 -19.06
N LYS A 32 -2.37 0.29 -18.38
CA LYS A 32 -2.45 1.61 -19.00
C LYS A 32 -1.09 2.21 -19.34
N TYR A 33 -0.05 1.90 -18.56
CA TYR A 33 1.27 2.53 -18.68
C TYR A 33 2.35 1.46 -18.85
N SER A 34 3.44 1.84 -19.53
CA SER A 34 4.61 0.96 -19.69
C SER A 34 5.38 0.85 -18.38
N LYS A 35 6.19 -0.20 -18.26
CA LYS A 35 7.07 -0.39 -17.10
C LYS A 35 8.10 0.74 -16.98
N ASP A 36 8.63 1.21 -18.10
CA ASP A 36 9.59 2.31 -18.10
C ASP A 36 8.96 3.59 -17.56
N PHE A 37 7.73 3.86 -17.96
CA PHE A 37 6.98 5.02 -17.46
C PHE A 37 6.73 4.89 -15.96
N LEU A 38 6.27 3.73 -15.50
CA LEU A 38 5.94 3.50 -14.10
C LEU A 38 7.16 3.55 -13.19
N TRP A 39 8.35 3.23 -13.70
CA TRP A 39 9.59 3.34 -12.92
C TRP A 39 9.82 4.77 -12.44
N ASN A 40 9.33 5.75 -13.17
CA ASN A 40 9.46 7.17 -12.81
C ASN A 40 8.26 7.70 -12.04
N CYS A 41 7.33 6.83 -11.67
CA CYS A 41 6.13 7.20 -10.91
C CYS A 41 6.29 6.90 -9.42
N THR A 42 5.47 7.56 -8.61
CA THR A 42 5.42 7.34 -7.18
C THR A 42 4.02 6.85 -6.79
N LEU A 43 3.96 5.80 -5.97
CA LEU A 43 2.73 5.34 -5.37
C LEU A 43 2.62 5.92 -3.97
N TYR A 44 1.53 6.62 -3.70
CA TYR A 44 1.24 7.17 -2.37
C TYR A 44 0.15 6.32 -1.70
N SER A 45 0.40 5.91 -0.47
CA SER A 45 -0.55 5.11 0.31
C SER A 45 -0.66 5.67 1.72
N THR A 46 -1.87 5.67 2.29
CA THR A 46 -2.05 6.10 3.69
C THR A 46 -1.38 5.14 4.64
N ALA A 47 -1.47 3.85 4.37
CA ALA A 47 -0.80 2.82 5.15
C ALA A 47 0.25 2.12 4.30
N GLU A 48 1.29 1.60 4.95
CA GLU A 48 2.35 0.86 4.28
C GLU A 48 1.77 -0.31 3.48
N PRO A 49 2.14 -0.49 2.20
CA PRO A 49 1.68 -1.64 1.42
C PRO A 49 2.05 -2.95 2.11
N CYS A 50 1.09 -3.87 2.21
CA CYS A 50 1.34 -5.19 2.75
C CYS A 50 2.21 -6.02 1.79
N ALA A 51 2.59 -7.24 2.20
CA ALA A 51 3.45 -8.10 1.38
C ALA A 51 2.88 -8.35 -0.02
N MET A 52 1.56 -8.56 -0.13
CA MET A 52 0.89 -8.77 -1.42
C MET A 52 0.99 -7.52 -2.30
N CYS A 53 0.68 -6.36 -1.73
CA CYS A 53 0.70 -5.10 -2.46
C CYS A 53 2.13 -4.71 -2.84
N ALA A 54 3.10 -4.95 -1.95
CA ALA A 54 4.52 -4.72 -2.24
C ALA A 54 4.97 -5.58 -3.43
N GLY A 55 4.54 -6.84 -3.47
CA GLY A 55 4.81 -7.71 -4.61
C GLY A 55 4.23 -7.17 -5.90
N ALA A 56 2.99 -6.69 -5.86
CA ALA A 56 2.35 -6.09 -7.04
C ALA A 56 3.08 -4.84 -7.52
N ILE A 57 3.55 -4.00 -6.60
CA ILE A 57 4.34 -2.81 -6.91
C ILE A 57 5.66 -3.20 -7.59
N TYR A 58 6.32 -4.21 -7.04
CA TYR A 58 7.58 -4.72 -7.59
C TYR A 58 7.40 -5.20 -9.05
N TRP A 59 6.43 -6.08 -9.26
CA TRP A 59 6.19 -6.64 -10.60
C TRP A 59 5.63 -5.58 -11.57
N GLY A 60 4.87 -4.62 -11.05
CA GLY A 60 4.35 -3.51 -11.85
C GLY A 60 5.41 -2.48 -12.21
N ASN A 61 6.53 -2.47 -11.51
CA ASN A 61 7.69 -1.62 -11.79
C ASN A 61 7.53 -0.15 -11.40
N VAL A 62 6.77 0.14 -10.33
CA VAL A 62 6.74 1.50 -9.77
C VAL A 62 8.02 1.72 -8.97
N GLY A 63 8.71 2.83 -9.22
CA GLY A 63 10.05 3.07 -8.69
C GLY A 63 10.11 3.68 -7.30
N LYS A 64 8.99 4.19 -6.78
CA LYS A 64 8.98 4.83 -5.47
C LYS A 64 7.64 4.64 -4.76
N VAL A 65 7.70 4.41 -3.46
CA VAL A 65 6.53 4.28 -2.59
C VAL A 65 6.65 5.27 -1.43
N VAL A 66 5.57 5.97 -1.15
CA VAL A 66 5.47 6.89 0.00
C VAL A 66 4.25 6.48 0.81
N TYR A 67 4.41 6.28 2.12
CA TYR A 67 3.28 5.90 2.97
C TYR A 67 3.27 6.67 4.29
N GLY A 68 2.08 6.80 4.89
CA GLY A 68 1.89 7.57 6.13
C GLY A 68 2.16 6.77 7.40
N ILE A 69 1.50 5.63 7.57
CA ILE A 69 1.63 4.80 8.77
C ILE A 69 2.20 3.43 8.42
N SER A 70 3.11 2.90 9.26
CA SER A 70 3.69 1.58 9.02
C SER A 70 2.69 0.46 9.31
N GLU A 71 2.87 -0.67 8.65
CA GLU A 71 2.08 -1.88 8.87
C GLU A 71 2.19 -2.33 10.34
N LYS A 72 3.38 -2.26 10.90
CA LYS A 72 3.62 -2.61 12.30
C LYS A 72 2.84 -1.72 13.25
N ARG A 73 2.82 -0.40 12.99
CA ARG A 73 2.07 0.55 13.81
C ARG A 73 0.57 0.29 13.67
N LEU A 74 0.11 -0.04 12.47
CA LEU A 74 -1.29 -0.36 12.23
C LEU A 74 -1.69 -1.61 13.01
N LEU A 75 -0.84 -2.64 13.04
CA LEU A 75 -1.05 -3.83 13.83
C LEU A 75 -1.21 -3.51 15.33
N GLU A 76 -0.36 -2.64 15.86
CA GLU A 76 -0.43 -2.20 17.27
C GLU A 76 -1.78 -1.53 17.57
N LEU A 77 -2.37 -0.82 16.62
CA LEU A 77 -3.61 -0.08 16.80
C LEU A 77 -4.86 -0.93 16.60
N THR A 78 -4.84 -1.85 15.64
CA THR A 78 -6.00 -2.67 15.30
C THR A 78 -5.99 -4.03 15.99
N GLY A 79 -4.82 -4.48 16.46
CA GLY A 79 -4.67 -5.74 17.17
C GLY A 79 -5.09 -6.95 16.35
N ASP A 80 -5.81 -7.87 16.99
CA ASP A 80 -6.21 -9.13 16.40
C ASP A 80 -7.56 -9.09 15.68
N ASP A 81 -7.90 -7.96 15.07
CA ASP A 81 -9.17 -7.81 14.34
C ASP A 81 -9.23 -8.83 13.19
N GLU A 82 -10.22 -9.72 13.23
CA GLU A 82 -10.39 -10.76 12.21
C GLU A 82 -10.66 -10.19 10.82
N GLN A 83 -11.23 -8.98 10.75
CA GLN A 83 -11.51 -8.32 9.48
C GLN A 83 -10.28 -7.61 8.91
N ASN A 84 -9.24 -7.45 9.72
CA ASN A 84 -8.00 -6.82 9.31
C ASN A 84 -6.80 -7.54 9.94
N PRO A 85 -6.54 -8.79 9.51
CA PRO A 85 -5.40 -9.55 10.03
C PRO A 85 -4.11 -9.01 9.43
N THR A 86 -3.53 -8.01 10.09
CA THR A 86 -2.36 -7.30 9.59
C THR A 86 -1.17 -8.23 9.35
N PHE A 87 -0.55 -8.09 8.19
CA PHE A 87 0.60 -8.89 7.79
C PHE A 87 1.89 -8.16 8.20
N ASP A 88 2.57 -8.66 9.24
CA ASP A 88 3.76 -8.02 9.79
C ASP A 88 5.00 -8.32 8.94
N LEU A 89 5.03 -7.77 7.74
CA LEU A 89 6.18 -7.85 6.84
C LEU A 89 6.37 -6.51 6.15
N PRO A 90 7.34 -5.69 6.62
CA PRO A 90 7.56 -4.37 6.04
C PRO A 90 7.88 -4.43 4.54
N CYS A 91 7.31 -3.49 3.78
CA CYS A 91 7.52 -3.47 2.33
C CYS A 91 9.00 -3.31 1.95
N ARG A 92 9.79 -2.64 2.78
CA ARG A 92 11.24 -2.53 2.55
C ARG A 92 11.92 -3.89 2.52
N GLU A 93 11.48 -4.83 3.35
CA GLU A 93 12.05 -6.18 3.35
C GLU A 93 11.67 -6.95 2.08
N VAL A 94 10.45 -6.76 1.60
CA VAL A 94 10.00 -7.36 0.35
C VAL A 94 10.87 -6.85 -0.81
N PHE A 95 11.03 -5.54 -0.93
CA PHE A 95 11.83 -4.94 -2.01
C PHE A 95 13.31 -5.29 -1.90
N ALA A 96 13.84 -5.41 -0.68
CA ALA A 96 15.26 -5.73 -0.47
C ALA A 96 15.64 -7.12 -0.98
N ARG A 97 14.66 -8.02 -1.07
CA ARG A 97 14.87 -9.37 -1.61
C ARG A 97 14.82 -9.40 -3.14
N GLY A 98 14.44 -8.32 -3.77
CA GLY A 98 14.35 -8.22 -5.22
C GLY A 98 15.62 -7.62 -5.82
N GLN A 99 15.58 -7.37 -7.12
CA GLN A 99 16.71 -6.86 -7.90
C GLN A 99 16.49 -5.42 -8.37
N LYS A 100 15.45 -4.76 -7.87
CA LYS A 100 15.11 -3.38 -8.24
C LYS A 100 15.34 -2.46 -7.05
N ASP A 101 15.86 -1.28 -7.31
CA ASP A 101 16.09 -0.26 -6.28
C ASP A 101 14.86 0.63 -6.13
N ILE A 102 13.78 0.05 -5.58
CA ILE A 102 12.55 0.78 -5.31
C ILE A 102 12.76 1.65 -4.08
N LYS A 103 12.55 2.95 -4.21
CA LYS A 103 12.70 3.90 -3.12
C LYS A 103 11.47 3.85 -2.22
N VAL A 104 11.66 3.90 -0.91
CA VAL A 104 10.58 3.89 0.06
C VAL A 104 10.76 5.03 1.03
N GLU A 105 9.72 5.85 1.20
CA GLU A 105 9.69 6.93 2.18
C GLU A 105 8.50 6.71 3.11
N GLY A 106 8.73 6.87 4.40
CA GLY A 106 7.73 6.66 5.44
C GLY A 106 8.33 5.86 6.59
N PRO A 107 7.60 5.73 7.72
CA PRO A 107 6.33 6.41 7.99
C PRO A 107 6.50 7.91 8.23
N PHE A 108 5.37 8.64 8.22
CA PHE A 108 5.36 10.07 8.51
C PHE A 108 4.51 10.31 9.76
N PRO A 109 5.14 10.49 10.94
CA PRO A 109 4.40 10.68 12.20
C PRO A 109 3.40 11.82 12.18
N GLU A 110 3.69 12.88 11.42
CA GLU A 110 2.83 14.06 11.32
C GLU A 110 1.46 13.78 10.71
N VAL A 111 1.32 12.71 9.94
CA VAL A 111 0.02 12.32 9.35
C VAL A 111 -0.58 11.10 10.04
N GLU A 112 0.13 10.52 10.99
CA GLU A 112 -0.31 9.28 11.66
C GLU A 112 -1.67 9.45 12.33
N ASN A 113 -1.90 10.57 13.00
CA ASN A 113 -3.16 10.80 13.71
C ASN A 113 -4.37 10.78 12.78
N GLU A 114 -4.24 11.33 11.58
CA GLU A 114 -5.31 11.34 10.60
C GLU A 114 -5.61 9.92 10.10
N VAL A 115 -4.57 9.14 9.83
CA VAL A 115 -4.71 7.75 9.39
C VAL A 115 -5.33 6.90 10.50
N VAL A 116 -4.89 7.09 11.74
CA VAL A 116 -5.41 6.38 12.91
C VAL A 116 -6.91 6.63 13.09
N GLU A 117 -7.35 7.87 12.97
CA GLU A 117 -8.76 8.21 13.11
C GLU A 117 -9.61 7.48 12.06
N VAL A 118 -9.17 7.45 10.81
CA VAL A 118 -9.88 6.75 9.74
C VAL A 118 -9.99 5.25 10.05
N HIS A 119 -8.89 4.60 10.43
CA HIS A 119 -8.88 3.17 10.72
C HIS A 119 -9.68 2.85 11.98
N LYS A 120 -9.57 3.69 13.01
CA LYS A 120 -10.31 3.51 14.26
C LYS A 120 -11.81 3.53 14.01
N ASP A 121 -12.29 4.50 13.24
CA ASP A 121 -13.71 4.60 12.91
C ASP A 121 -14.17 3.41 12.08
N TYR A 122 -13.34 2.94 11.17
CA TYR A 122 -13.67 1.83 10.29
C TYR A 122 -13.76 0.50 11.06
N TRP A 123 -12.75 0.21 11.91
CA TRP A 123 -12.63 -1.09 12.56
C TRP A 123 -13.40 -1.21 13.87
N ASN A 124 -13.81 -0.12 14.48
CA ASN A 124 -14.54 -0.10 15.74
C ASN A 124 -16.06 0.09 15.58
N LYS A 125 -16.58 0.01 14.38
CA LYS A 125 -18.02 0.12 14.12
C LYS A 125 -18.73 -1.21 14.41
#